data_d75ec8b9d2f74d862a09a5322f0e6471
#
_entry.id   d75ec8b9d2f74d862a09a5322f0e6471
#
_cell.length_a   1.000
_cell.length_b   1.000
_cell.length_c   1.000
_cell.angle_alpha   90.00
_cell.angle_beta   90.00
_cell.angle_gamma   90.00
#
_symmetry.space_group_name_H-M   'P 1'
#
loop_
_entity.id
_entity.type
_entity.pdbx_description
1 polymer ?
#
loop_
_entity_poly.entity_id
_entity_poly.type
_entity_poly.pdbx_seq_one_letter_code
_entity_poly.pdbx_strand_id
1 'polypeptide(L)'
;MNPLRPIALAVFLAVLTATPAWAQQKTNLGDNAALRYWAAFAQMQDSTITGDEAKKLNLILDGTAPYDDLEYKDLVEKNKPALEIMALATALPNCDWGLDYQMGPDTPVEYVRKALVLGRLNVLYSYHLLIAGDKDKTVSVLAAGLRFSHDVANGGTLFATLIARDLLANHFRVIAFALHAGSLSPAQRLVLQRSLARLGPDPLDWQSAMKREMEVLNRPPWQASVPLERVTQAYVGALNDPSTLPKLEQVIATVPQPLRDVIPNPKHVLEEKKDWTEKLQEMRSKLR
;
A
#
# COMPACT_ATOMS: atom_id res chain seq x y z
N MET A 1 13.28 -54.65 41.70
CA MET A 1 12.78 -54.17 40.37
C MET A 1 12.21 -52.79 40.59
N ASN A 2 12.78 -51.77 39.96
CA ASN A 2 12.53 -50.37 40.29
C ASN A 2 11.43 -49.85 39.36
N PRO A 3 10.22 -49.41 39.77
CA PRO A 3 9.08 -49.07 38.94
C PRO A 3 9.18 -47.70 38.29
N LEU A 4 10.32 -46.98 38.36
CA LEU A 4 10.47 -45.60 37.87
C LEU A 4 10.93 -45.47 36.40
N ARG A 5 11.20 -46.58 35.69
CA ARG A 5 11.70 -46.56 34.32
C ARG A 5 10.65 -46.25 33.20
N PRO A 6 9.33 -46.54 33.31
CA PRO A 6 8.42 -46.25 32.23
C PRO A 6 7.97 -44.78 32.15
N ILE A 7 8.04 -44.00 33.24
CA ILE A 7 7.57 -42.61 33.27
C ILE A 7 8.55 -41.67 32.56
N ALA A 8 9.85 -41.90 32.67
CA ALA A 8 10.86 -41.07 32.01
C ALA A 8 10.85 -41.18 30.47
N LEU A 9 10.48 -42.35 29.94
CA LEU A 9 10.40 -42.58 28.49
C LEU A 9 9.17 -41.93 27.89
N ALA A 10 8.03 -41.85 28.58
CA ALA A 10 6.81 -41.21 28.12
C ALA A 10 6.93 -39.67 28.06
N VAL A 11 7.66 -39.08 29.02
CA VAL A 11 7.90 -37.62 29.02
C VAL A 11 8.87 -37.21 27.90
N PHE A 12 9.85 -38.05 27.56
CA PHE A 12 10.81 -37.78 26.49
C PHE A 12 10.15 -37.88 25.08
N LEU A 13 9.20 -38.80 24.90
CA LEU A 13 8.42 -38.88 23.64
C LEU A 13 7.43 -37.74 23.47
N ALA A 14 6.87 -37.17 24.53
CA ALA A 14 5.92 -36.06 24.46
C ALA A 14 6.60 -34.73 24.11
N VAL A 15 7.89 -34.56 24.42
CA VAL A 15 8.65 -33.34 24.08
C VAL A 15 9.08 -33.32 22.60
N LEU A 16 9.21 -34.49 21.96
CA LEU A 16 9.60 -34.60 20.55
C LEU A 16 8.46 -34.34 19.54
N THR A 17 7.21 -34.30 19.99
CA THR A 17 6.05 -34.08 19.12
C THR A 17 5.48 -32.67 19.17
N ALA A 18 5.98 -31.82 20.09
CA ALA A 18 5.63 -30.42 20.11
C ALA A 18 6.45 -29.65 19.05
N THR A 19 6.07 -29.75 17.78
CA THR A 19 6.56 -28.81 16.78
C THR A 19 6.10 -27.42 17.21
N PRO A 20 7.03 -26.46 17.40
CA PRO A 20 6.65 -25.13 17.83
C PRO A 20 5.71 -24.51 16.79
N ALA A 21 4.60 -23.93 17.22
CA ALA A 21 3.54 -23.37 16.38
C ALA A 21 4.02 -22.29 15.39
N TRP A 22 5.22 -21.72 15.60
CA TRP A 22 5.84 -20.78 14.65
C TRP A 22 6.41 -21.46 13.39
N ALA A 23 6.60 -22.79 13.40
CA ALA A 23 7.15 -23.53 12.26
C ALA A 23 6.11 -23.82 11.17
N GLN A 24 4.84 -23.46 11.33
CA GLN A 24 3.75 -23.83 10.41
C GLN A 24 3.18 -22.70 9.57
N GLN A 25 3.68 -21.48 9.68
CA GLN A 25 3.35 -20.48 8.68
C GLN A 25 4.27 -20.65 7.46
N LYS A 26 4.10 -21.76 6.72
CA LYS A 26 4.51 -21.83 5.32
C LYS A 26 3.64 -20.82 4.58
N THR A 27 4.09 -19.57 4.51
CA THR A 27 3.63 -18.67 3.47
C THR A 27 3.86 -19.39 2.16
N ASN A 28 2.78 -19.78 1.49
CA ASN A 28 2.89 -20.39 0.18
C ASN A 28 3.44 -19.30 -0.74
N LEU A 29 4.75 -19.31 -0.99
CA LEU A 29 5.44 -18.28 -1.79
C LEU A 29 4.77 -18.08 -3.15
N GLY A 30 4.08 -19.12 -3.66
CA GLY A 30 3.31 -19.04 -4.91
C GLY A 30 2.12 -18.09 -4.86
N ASP A 31 1.58 -17.80 -3.68
CA ASP A 31 0.37 -16.97 -3.47
C ASP A 31 0.70 -15.54 -3.01
N ASN A 32 1.98 -15.17 -2.95
CA ASN A 32 2.43 -13.85 -2.53
C ASN A 32 2.64 -12.90 -3.73
N ALA A 33 1.77 -11.90 -3.86
CA ALA A 33 1.83 -10.89 -4.90
C ALA A 33 3.14 -10.07 -4.86
N ALA A 34 3.69 -9.79 -3.68
CA ALA A 34 4.90 -9.00 -3.53
C ALA A 34 6.09 -9.61 -4.31
N LEU A 35 6.24 -10.93 -4.33
CA LEU A 35 7.29 -11.59 -5.09
C LEU A 35 7.15 -11.34 -6.60
N ARG A 36 5.92 -11.32 -7.12
CA ARG A 36 5.68 -11.01 -8.53
C ARG A 36 5.85 -9.52 -8.80
N TYR A 37 5.50 -8.64 -7.85
CA TYR A 37 5.80 -7.21 -7.99
C TYR A 37 7.31 -6.96 -8.05
N TRP A 38 8.12 -7.69 -7.28
CA TRP A 38 9.58 -7.61 -7.41
C TRP A 38 10.06 -8.04 -8.81
N ALA A 39 9.45 -9.07 -9.41
CA ALA A 39 9.75 -9.45 -10.79
C ALA A 39 9.32 -8.33 -11.77
N ALA A 40 8.17 -7.69 -11.56
CA ALA A 40 7.75 -6.54 -12.35
C ALA A 40 8.76 -5.37 -12.21
N PHE A 41 9.23 -5.06 -11.01
CA PHE A 41 10.23 -4.03 -10.76
C PHE A 41 11.56 -4.31 -11.49
N ALA A 42 11.96 -5.58 -11.59
CA ALA A 42 13.16 -5.98 -12.32
C ALA A 42 13.01 -5.84 -13.84
N GLN A 43 11.79 -5.83 -14.35
CA GLN A 43 11.50 -5.67 -15.79
C GLN A 43 11.28 -4.22 -16.21
N MET A 44 11.16 -3.27 -15.24
CA MET A 44 11.02 -1.86 -15.59
C MET A 44 12.26 -1.34 -16.32
N GLN A 45 12.04 -0.63 -17.43
CA GLN A 45 13.08 -0.06 -18.26
C GLN A 45 12.97 1.47 -18.29
N ASP A 46 14.11 2.15 -18.17
CA ASP A 46 14.25 3.62 -18.32
C ASP A 46 13.15 4.44 -17.62
N SER A 47 12.82 4.04 -16.40
CA SER A 47 11.78 4.71 -15.61
C SER A 47 12.31 5.94 -14.86
N THR A 48 13.55 6.35 -15.11
CA THR A 48 14.15 7.53 -14.48
C THR A 48 13.65 8.80 -15.16
N ILE A 49 12.46 9.23 -14.80
CA ILE A 49 11.91 10.52 -15.24
C ILE A 49 12.44 11.58 -14.28
N THR A 50 13.22 12.53 -14.78
CA THR A 50 13.89 13.54 -13.95
C THR A 50 13.63 14.97 -14.45
N GLY A 51 13.90 15.95 -13.60
CA GLY A 51 13.85 17.37 -13.99
C GLY A 51 12.48 17.83 -14.45
N ASP A 52 12.41 18.49 -15.59
CA ASP A 52 11.16 19.09 -16.11
C ASP A 52 10.17 18.04 -16.63
N GLU A 53 10.64 16.89 -17.10
CA GLU A 53 9.79 15.75 -17.46
C GLU A 53 9.03 15.22 -16.23
N ALA A 54 9.69 15.12 -15.09
CA ALA A 54 9.04 14.69 -13.84
C ALA A 54 7.99 15.70 -13.39
N LYS A 55 8.25 17.01 -13.54
CA LYS A 55 7.27 18.06 -13.24
C LYS A 55 6.06 17.96 -14.17
N LYS A 56 6.29 17.81 -15.47
CA LYS A 56 5.21 17.66 -16.47
C LYS A 56 4.38 16.41 -16.18
N LEU A 57 5.02 15.28 -15.91
CA LEU A 57 4.32 14.06 -15.52
C LEU A 57 3.47 14.26 -14.27
N ASN A 58 3.99 14.94 -13.24
CA ASN A 58 3.21 15.23 -12.04
C ASN A 58 1.96 16.07 -12.37
N LEU A 59 2.06 17.09 -13.24
CA LEU A 59 0.91 17.89 -13.68
C LEU A 59 -0.16 17.05 -14.39
N ILE A 60 0.25 16.06 -15.19
CA ILE A 60 -0.66 15.10 -15.84
C ILE A 60 -1.31 14.19 -14.78
N LEU A 61 -0.51 13.62 -13.89
CA LEU A 61 -0.97 12.75 -12.81
C LEU A 61 -1.89 13.49 -11.83
N ASP A 62 -1.66 14.79 -11.63
CA ASP A 62 -2.51 15.66 -10.82
C ASP A 62 -3.75 16.16 -11.56
N GLY A 63 -3.86 15.89 -12.85
CA GLY A 63 -4.99 16.31 -13.70
C GLY A 63 -4.99 17.80 -14.04
N THR A 64 -3.88 18.50 -13.82
CA THR A 64 -3.70 19.93 -14.16
C THR A 64 -3.19 20.15 -15.59
N ALA A 65 -2.60 19.11 -16.20
CA ALA A 65 -2.23 19.09 -17.62
C ALA A 65 -2.89 17.89 -18.33
N PRO A 66 -3.23 18.03 -19.63
CA PRO A 66 -3.73 16.92 -20.41
C PRO A 66 -2.64 15.88 -20.66
N TYR A 67 -3.03 14.60 -20.75
CA TYR A 67 -2.14 13.53 -21.18
C TYR A 67 -1.85 13.65 -22.68
N ASP A 68 -0.57 13.55 -23.04
CA ASP A 68 -0.10 13.51 -24.43
C ASP A 68 0.41 12.11 -24.78
N ASP A 69 -0.36 11.38 -25.60
CA ASP A 69 -0.02 10.00 -25.97
C ASP A 69 1.28 9.92 -26.79
N LEU A 70 1.55 10.90 -27.64
CA LEU A 70 2.77 10.90 -28.46
C LEU A 70 4.03 11.01 -27.62
N GLU A 71 3.97 11.69 -26.49
CA GLU A 71 5.11 11.86 -25.59
C GLU A 71 5.38 10.61 -24.76
N TYR A 72 4.31 9.92 -24.28
CA TYR A 72 4.46 8.84 -23.30
C TYR A 72 4.30 7.42 -23.86
N LYS A 73 3.85 7.28 -25.11
CA LYS A 73 3.60 5.97 -25.74
C LYS A 73 4.84 5.05 -25.68
N ASP A 74 6.00 5.55 -26.06
CA ASP A 74 7.23 4.73 -26.11
C ASP A 74 7.65 4.29 -24.70
N LEU A 75 7.48 5.15 -23.68
CA LEU A 75 7.73 4.81 -22.28
C LEU A 75 6.80 3.69 -21.81
N VAL A 76 5.52 3.77 -22.17
CA VAL A 76 4.50 2.78 -21.83
C VAL A 76 4.81 1.45 -22.52
N GLU A 77 5.05 1.45 -23.83
CA GLU A 77 5.33 0.22 -24.60
C GLU A 77 6.58 -0.51 -24.10
N LYS A 78 7.66 0.22 -23.80
CA LYS A 78 8.88 -0.37 -23.21
C LYS A 78 8.62 -1.07 -21.86
N ASN A 79 7.69 -0.54 -21.07
CA ASN A 79 7.38 -1.05 -19.74
C ASN A 79 6.18 -2.02 -19.70
N LYS A 80 5.56 -2.31 -20.83
CA LYS A 80 4.41 -3.22 -20.92
C LYS A 80 4.66 -4.60 -20.29
N PRO A 81 5.85 -5.25 -20.46
CA PRO A 81 6.12 -6.51 -19.76
C PRO A 81 6.05 -6.40 -18.24
N ALA A 82 6.55 -5.31 -17.65
CA ALA A 82 6.45 -5.06 -16.21
C ALA A 82 5.00 -4.88 -15.77
N LEU A 83 4.20 -4.15 -16.55
CA LEU A 83 2.78 -3.91 -16.28
C LEU A 83 1.94 -5.19 -16.39
N GLU A 84 2.28 -6.09 -17.31
CA GLU A 84 1.63 -7.40 -17.44
C GLU A 84 1.93 -8.30 -16.25
N ILE A 85 3.19 -8.34 -15.78
CA ILE A 85 3.56 -9.07 -14.56
C ILE A 85 2.85 -8.48 -13.35
N MET A 86 2.77 -7.14 -13.23
CA MET A 86 2.00 -6.48 -12.17
C MET A 86 0.54 -6.91 -12.19
N ALA A 87 -0.10 -6.91 -13.36
CA ALA A 87 -1.49 -7.33 -13.50
C ALA A 87 -1.72 -8.78 -13.06
N LEU A 88 -0.80 -9.70 -13.40
CA LEU A 88 -0.83 -11.09 -12.93
C LEU A 88 -0.65 -11.20 -11.41
N ALA A 89 0.18 -10.34 -10.82
CA ALA A 89 0.38 -10.30 -9.37
C ALA A 89 -0.90 -9.93 -8.62
N THR A 90 -1.69 -8.98 -9.15
CA THR A 90 -2.94 -8.51 -8.52
C THR A 90 -4.03 -9.57 -8.42
N ALA A 91 -3.90 -10.70 -9.11
CA ALA A 91 -4.80 -11.84 -9.00
C ALA A 91 -4.50 -12.72 -7.77
N LEU A 92 -3.33 -12.55 -7.13
CA LEU A 92 -2.94 -13.33 -5.96
C LEU A 92 -3.62 -12.80 -4.68
N PRO A 93 -3.99 -13.71 -3.75
CA PRO A 93 -4.78 -13.33 -2.58
C PRO A 93 -3.98 -12.54 -1.53
N ASN A 94 -2.68 -12.80 -1.42
CA ASN A 94 -1.83 -12.28 -0.36
C ASN A 94 -0.76 -11.34 -0.92
N CYS A 95 -0.38 -10.32 -0.14
CA CYS A 95 0.76 -9.48 -0.43
C CYS A 95 1.54 -9.26 0.88
N ASP A 96 2.72 -9.85 0.96
CA ASP A 96 3.66 -9.66 2.07
C ASP A 96 5.01 -9.26 1.48
N TRP A 97 5.44 -8.04 1.78
CA TRP A 97 6.69 -7.47 1.28
C TRP A 97 7.93 -8.03 1.97
N GLY A 98 7.77 -8.84 3.02
CA GLY A 98 8.86 -9.48 3.76
C GLY A 98 9.73 -8.47 4.52
N LEU A 99 9.15 -7.38 5.02
CA LEU A 99 9.90 -6.34 5.71
C LEU A 99 10.21 -6.75 7.16
N ASP A 100 11.48 -6.62 7.53
CA ASP A 100 11.94 -6.81 8.92
C ASP A 100 11.95 -5.48 9.67
N TYR A 101 10.86 -5.15 10.35
CA TYR A 101 10.74 -3.95 11.18
C TYR A 101 11.60 -3.98 12.45
N GLN A 102 12.25 -5.12 12.77
CA GLN A 102 13.23 -5.19 13.86
C GLN A 102 14.48 -4.33 13.57
N MET A 103 14.73 -4.04 12.29
CA MET A 103 15.79 -3.13 11.87
C MET A 103 15.51 -1.66 12.20
N GLY A 104 14.31 -1.33 12.67
CA GLY A 104 13.94 0.03 13.01
C GLY A 104 13.95 0.98 11.80
N PRO A 105 14.45 2.23 11.95
CA PRO A 105 14.49 3.20 10.86
C PRO A 105 15.30 2.77 9.64
N ASP A 106 16.20 1.79 9.80
CA ASP A 106 17.00 1.23 8.70
C ASP A 106 16.25 0.15 7.91
N THR A 107 15.00 -0.14 8.24
CA THR A 107 14.17 -1.08 7.47
C THR A 107 14.11 -0.65 6.01
N PRO A 108 14.57 -1.51 5.06
CA PRO A 108 14.61 -1.14 3.65
C PRO A 108 13.20 -1.07 3.06
N VAL A 109 12.75 0.14 2.74
CA VAL A 109 11.44 0.39 2.11
C VAL A 109 11.58 0.67 0.60
N GLU A 110 12.59 0.11 -0.04
CA GLU A 110 12.94 0.36 -1.44
C GLU A 110 11.81 -0.03 -2.40
N TYR A 111 10.99 -1.02 -2.03
CA TYR A 111 9.82 -1.40 -2.80
C TYR A 111 8.87 -0.22 -3.04
N VAL A 112 8.75 0.71 -2.11
CA VAL A 112 7.81 1.85 -2.20
C VAL A 112 8.18 2.78 -3.35
N ARG A 113 9.48 3.05 -3.53
CA ARG A 113 9.97 3.88 -4.65
C ARG A 113 9.71 3.21 -5.99
N LYS A 114 9.99 1.91 -6.09
CA LYS A 114 9.72 1.11 -7.31
C LYS A 114 8.22 1.00 -7.57
N ALA A 115 7.42 0.84 -6.53
CA ALA A 115 5.97 0.80 -6.62
C ALA A 115 5.39 2.13 -7.12
N LEU A 116 5.92 3.26 -6.65
CA LEU A 116 5.52 4.58 -7.15
C LEU A 116 5.71 4.69 -8.67
N VAL A 117 6.89 4.27 -9.17
CA VAL A 117 7.18 4.31 -10.61
C VAL A 117 6.24 3.37 -11.38
N LEU A 118 6.11 2.12 -10.96
CA LEU A 118 5.26 1.13 -11.64
C LEU A 118 3.79 1.55 -11.64
N GLY A 119 3.29 2.08 -10.52
CA GLY A 119 1.92 2.59 -10.43
C GLY A 119 1.66 3.78 -11.35
N ARG A 120 2.62 4.72 -11.48
CA ARG A 120 2.54 5.83 -12.44
C ARG A 120 2.54 5.34 -13.89
N LEU A 121 3.38 4.37 -14.22
CA LEU A 121 3.38 3.72 -15.54
C LEU A 121 2.02 3.06 -15.84
N ASN A 122 1.39 2.43 -14.86
CA ASN A 122 0.05 1.85 -15.01
C ASN A 122 -1.02 2.93 -15.29
N VAL A 123 -0.93 4.08 -14.65
CA VAL A 123 -1.79 5.24 -14.92
C VAL A 123 -1.61 5.74 -16.35
N LEU A 124 -0.37 5.92 -16.81
CA LEU A 124 -0.07 6.33 -18.20
C LEU A 124 -0.59 5.30 -19.20
N TYR A 125 -0.39 4.01 -18.92
CA TYR A 125 -0.93 2.93 -19.76
C TYR A 125 -2.45 2.93 -19.82
N SER A 126 -3.11 3.26 -18.72
CA SER A 126 -4.58 3.41 -18.70
C SER A 126 -5.06 4.56 -19.60
N TYR A 127 -4.37 5.70 -19.59
CA TYR A 127 -4.64 6.81 -20.50
C TYR A 127 -4.39 6.43 -21.97
N HIS A 128 -3.24 5.79 -22.25
CA HIS A 128 -2.89 5.31 -23.59
C HIS A 128 -4.00 4.43 -24.18
N LEU A 129 -4.44 3.41 -23.43
CA LEU A 129 -5.50 2.49 -23.86
C LEU A 129 -6.85 3.20 -24.04
N LEU A 130 -7.16 4.16 -23.17
CA LEU A 130 -8.40 4.93 -23.26
C LEU A 130 -8.46 5.76 -24.53
N ILE A 131 -7.34 6.41 -24.92
CA ILE A 131 -7.21 7.19 -26.16
C ILE A 131 -7.24 6.26 -27.38
N ALA A 132 -6.61 5.08 -27.29
CA ALA A 132 -6.66 4.07 -28.34
C ALA A 132 -8.05 3.42 -28.50
N GLY A 133 -9.00 3.72 -27.60
CA GLY A 133 -10.36 3.17 -27.64
C GLY A 133 -10.51 1.74 -27.10
N ASP A 134 -9.45 1.15 -26.53
CA ASP A 134 -9.48 -0.19 -25.92
C ASP A 134 -10.03 -0.12 -24.48
N LYS A 135 -11.34 0.06 -24.39
CA LYS A 135 -12.04 0.31 -23.11
C LYS A 135 -12.00 -0.88 -22.17
N ASP A 136 -12.07 -2.10 -22.68
CA ASP A 136 -12.06 -3.32 -21.84
C ASP A 136 -10.68 -3.54 -21.22
N LYS A 137 -9.62 -3.34 -22.00
CA LYS A 137 -8.26 -3.39 -21.50
C LYS A 137 -8.00 -2.27 -20.50
N THR A 138 -8.49 -1.05 -20.79
CA THR A 138 -8.42 0.10 -19.85
C THR A 138 -8.99 -0.28 -18.49
N VAL A 139 -10.21 -0.84 -18.46
CA VAL A 139 -10.87 -1.23 -17.20
C VAL A 139 -10.08 -2.30 -16.46
N SER A 140 -9.52 -3.27 -17.18
CA SER A 140 -8.69 -4.33 -16.59
C SER A 140 -7.41 -3.76 -15.98
N VAL A 141 -6.74 -2.84 -16.68
CA VAL A 141 -5.50 -2.18 -16.22
C VAL A 141 -5.79 -1.29 -15.01
N LEU A 142 -6.91 -0.54 -15.02
CA LEU A 142 -7.33 0.26 -13.86
C LEU A 142 -7.66 -0.61 -12.66
N ALA A 143 -8.37 -1.73 -12.84
CA ALA A 143 -8.67 -2.66 -11.75
C ALA A 143 -7.39 -3.24 -11.13
N ALA A 144 -6.41 -3.59 -11.96
CA ALA A 144 -5.09 -4.03 -11.49
C ALA A 144 -4.37 -2.91 -10.73
N GLY A 145 -4.39 -1.67 -11.25
CA GLY A 145 -3.77 -0.51 -10.59
C GLY A 145 -4.38 -0.20 -9.22
N LEU A 146 -5.71 -0.31 -9.07
CA LEU A 146 -6.40 -0.15 -7.79
C LEU A 146 -5.93 -1.20 -6.78
N ARG A 147 -5.86 -2.47 -7.17
CA ARG A 147 -5.39 -3.57 -6.31
C ARG A 147 -3.91 -3.40 -5.96
N PHE A 148 -3.06 -3.10 -6.94
CA PHE A 148 -1.64 -2.84 -6.72
C PHE A 148 -1.42 -1.72 -5.70
N SER A 149 -2.13 -0.60 -5.85
CA SER A 149 -2.02 0.52 -4.91
C SER A 149 -2.40 0.11 -3.48
N HIS A 150 -3.46 -0.69 -3.30
CA HIS A 150 -3.82 -1.27 -2.00
C HIS A 150 -2.69 -2.16 -1.46
N ASP A 151 -2.12 -3.03 -2.29
CA ASP A 151 -1.05 -3.94 -1.90
C ASP A 151 0.23 -3.18 -1.49
N VAL A 152 0.49 -1.99 -2.05
CA VAL A 152 1.60 -1.11 -1.63
C VAL A 152 1.42 -0.64 -0.19
N ALA A 153 0.20 -0.30 0.24
CA ALA A 153 -0.08 0.08 1.62
C ALA A 153 0.01 -1.10 2.58
N ASN A 154 -0.32 -2.31 2.10
CA ASN A 154 -0.46 -3.50 2.95
C ASN A 154 0.87 -3.89 3.61
N GLY A 155 0.90 -3.82 4.92
CA GLY A 155 2.09 -4.15 5.70
C GLY A 155 3.17 -3.05 5.70
N GLY A 156 2.95 -1.90 5.06
CA GLY A 156 3.87 -0.77 5.05
C GLY A 156 3.74 0.16 6.26
N THR A 157 4.69 1.08 6.36
CA THR A 157 4.65 2.22 7.28
C THR A 157 3.75 3.32 6.75
N LEU A 158 3.63 4.43 7.48
CA LEU A 158 2.87 5.61 7.04
C LEU A 158 3.36 6.12 5.68
N PHE A 159 4.68 6.07 5.41
CA PHE A 159 5.23 6.47 4.11
C PHE A 159 4.66 5.63 2.95
N ALA A 160 4.58 4.31 3.10
CA ALA A 160 3.99 3.44 2.09
C ALA A 160 2.50 3.73 1.88
N THR A 161 1.77 4.00 2.97
CA THR A 161 0.36 4.38 2.94
C THR A 161 0.13 5.69 2.16
N LEU A 162 0.97 6.70 2.36
CA LEU A 162 0.89 7.97 1.61
C LEU A 162 1.16 7.77 0.11
N ILE A 163 2.15 6.97 -0.26
CA ILE A 163 2.41 6.63 -1.66
C ILE A 163 1.24 5.84 -2.28
N ALA A 164 0.70 4.87 -1.56
CA ALA A 164 -0.47 4.10 -2.02
C ALA A 164 -1.69 5.00 -2.23
N ARG A 165 -1.92 5.97 -1.33
CA ARG A 165 -2.97 7.00 -1.46
C ARG A 165 -2.81 7.78 -2.76
N ASP A 166 -1.60 8.25 -3.05
CA ASP A 166 -1.33 9.03 -4.27
C ASP A 166 -1.56 8.20 -5.53
N LEU A 167 -1.13 6.93 -5.52
CA LEU A 167 -1.38 6.01 -6.63
C LEU A 167 -2.88 5.78 -6.85
N LEU A 168 -3.63 5.52 -5.78
CA LEU A 168 -5.09 5.36 -5.88
C LEU A 168 -5.76 6.64 -6.40
N ALA A 169 -5.33 7.82 -5.91
CA ALA A 169 -5.86 9.10 -6.38
C ALA A 169 -5.61 9.29 -7.89
N ASN A 170 -4.44 8.91 -8.39
CA ASN A 170 -4.11 8.97 -9.81
C ASN A 170 -5.03 8.04 -10.63
N HIS A 171 -5.26 6.82 -10.19
CA HIS A 171 -6.22 5.92 -10.86
C HIS A 171 -7.66 6.47 -10.82
N PHE A 172 -8.08 7.09 -9.72
CA PHE A 172 -9.39 7.73 -9.62
C PHE A 172 -9.56 8.87 -10.63
N ARG A 173 -8.50 9.63 -10.93
CA ARG A 173 -8.55 10.67 -11.96
C ARG A 173 -8.79 10.08 -13.35
N VAL A 174 -8.10 8.99 -13.70
CA VAL A 174 -8.36 8.31 -15.00
C VAL A 174 -9.79 7.78 -15.07
N ILE A 175 -10.28 7.18 -13.99
CA ILE A 175 -11.67 6.71 -13.92
C ILE A 175 -12.65 7.88 -14.08
N ALA A 176 -12.43 8.99 -13.36
CA ALA A 176 -13.26 10.19 -13.47
C ALA A 176 -13.24 10.79 -14.88
N PHE A 177 -12.07 10.84 -15.51
CA PHE A 177 -11.92 11.28 -16.90
C PHE A 177 -12.73 10.39 -17.85
N ALA A 178 -12.61 9.05 -17.72
CA ALA A 178 -13.34 8.10 -18.55
C ALA A 178 -14.86 8.16 -18.35
N LEU A 179 -15.31 8.44 -17.12
CA LEU A 179 -16.73 8.63 -16.80
C LEU A 179 -17.25 9.93 -17.41
N HIS A 180 -16.51 11.04 -17.30
CA HIS A 180 -16.89 12.35 -17.85
C HIS A 180 -16.98 12.31 -19.39
N ALA A 181 -16.05 11.62 -20.04
CA ALA A 181 -16.06 11.40 -21.48
C ALA A 181 -17.16 10.44 -21.96
N GLY A 182 -17.99 9.87 -21.07
CA GLY A 182 -18.98 8.85 -21.42
C GLY A 182 -18.38 7.58 -22.01
N SER A 183 -17.09 7.33 -21.76
CA SER A 183 -16.33 6.25 -22.38
C SER A 183 -16.61 4.87 -21.79
N LEU A 184 -17.20 4.78 -20.59
CA LEU A 184 -17.44 3.53 -19.87
C LEU A 184 -18.91 3.10 -19.97
N SER A 185 -19.12 1.87 -20.42
CA SER A 185 -20.44 1.21 -20.38
C SER A 185 -20.85 0.86 -18.93
N PRO A 186 -22.14 0.60 -18.66
CA PRO A 186 -22.60 0.13 -17.35
C PRO A 186 -21.87 -1.12 -16.86
N ALA A 187 -21.58 -2.07 -17.74
CA ALA A 187 -20.86 -3.30 -17.41
C ALA A 187 -19.41 -3.00 -16.94
N GLN A 188 -18.71 -2.10 -17.64
CA GLN A 188 -17.37 -1.66 -17.30
C GLN A 188 -17.32 -0.89 -15.97
N ARG A 189 -18.30 -0.02 -15.70
CA ARG A 189 -18.44 0.64 -14.39
C ARG A 189 -18.64 -0.37 -13.27
N LEU A 190 -19.46 -1.40 -13.49
CA LEU A 190 -19.68 -2.46 -12.51
C LEU A 190 -18.38 -3.24 -12.18
N VAL A 191 -17.50 -3.47 -13.16
CA VAL A 191 -16.18 -4.08 -12.91
C VAL A 191 -15.34 -3.21 -11.98
N LEU A 192 -15.23 -1.91 -12.25
CA LEU A 192 -14.48 -0.97 -11.38
C LEU A 192 -15.11 -0.84 -10.00
N GLN A 193 -16.45 -0.78 -9.92
CA GLN A 193 -17.17 -0.76 -8.65
C GLN A 193 -16.84 -2.00 -7.80
N ARG A 194 -16.85 -3.19 -8.40
CA ARG A 194 -16.50 -4.45 -7.73
C ARG A 194 -15.02 -4.46 -7.30
N SER A 195 -14.14 -3.92 -8.12
CA SER A 195 -12.71 -3.80 -7.79
C SER A 195 -12.50 -2.90 -6.57
N LEU A 196 -13.17 -1.75 -6.51
CA LEU A 196 -13.14 -0.87 -5.33
C LEU A 196 -13.77 -1.51 -4.08
N ALA A 197 -14.85 -2.28 -4.25
CA ALA A 197 -15.49 -2.98 -3.14
C ALA A 197 -14.57 -4.02 -2.50
N ARG A 198 -13.76 -4.72 -3.31
CA ARG A 198 -12.79 -5.73 -2.84
C ARG A 198 -11.65 -5.15 -2.00
N LEU A 199 -11.35 -3.86 -2.11
CA LEU A 199 -10.33 -3.20 -1.29
C LEU A 199 -10.78 -2.97 0.16
N GLY A 200 -12.05 -3.26 0.48
CA GLY A 200 -12.60 -3.06 1.81
C GLY A 200 -12.98 -1.60 2.11
N PRO A 201 -13.41 -1.33 3.34
CA PRO A 201 -13.85 0.01 3.76
C PRO A 201 -12.68 0.99 3.92
N ASP A 202 -11.53 0.50 4.37
CA ASP A 202 -10.28 1.28 4.55
C ASP A 202 -9.15 0.62 3.75
N PRO A 203 -9.04 0.92 2.44
CA PRO A 203 -8.06 0.28 1.56
C PRO A 203 -6.61 0.65 1.85
N LEU A 204 -6.37 1.64 2.70
CA LEU A 204 -5.02 2.11 3.06
C LEU A 204 -4.57 1.62 4.44
N ASP A 205 -5.48 1.04 5.24
CA ASP A 205 -5.22 0.54 6.59
C ASP A 205 -4.34 1.46 7.45
N TRP A 206 -4.81 2.70 7.60
CA TRP A 206 -4.12 3.74 8.37
C TRP A 206 -3.73 3.30 9.78
N GLN A 207 -4.53 2.43 10.40
CA GLN A 207 -4.24 1.97 11.75
C GLN A 207 -3.00 1.05 11.79
N SER A 208 -2.93 0.08 10.88
CA SER A 208 -1.76 -0.80 10.80
C SER A 208 -0.51 -0.03 10.39
N ALA A 209 -0.64 0.92 9.46
CA ALA A 209 0.46 1.80 9.07
C ALA A 209 1.02 2.59 10.27
N MET A 210 0.15 3.18 11.08
CA MET A 210 0.57 3.92 12.27
C MET A 210 1.18 3.02 13.34
N LYS A 211 0.63 1.82 13.56
CA LYS A 211 1.24 0.85 14.49
C LYS A 211 2.67 0.49 14.07
N ARG A 212 2.89 0.24 12.77
CA ARG A 212 4.23 -0.07 12.24
C ARG A 212 5.18 1.12 12.31
N GLU A 213 4.69 2.31 12.04
CA GLU A 213 5.48 3.54 12.21
C GLU A 213 5.99 3.66 13.65
N MET A 214 5.12 3.46 14.64
CA MET A 214 5.52 3.48 16.05
C MET A 214 6.42 2.30 16.44
N GLU A 215 6.26 1.13 15.82
CA GLU A 215 7.15 -0.02 16.00
C GLU A 215 8.56 0.31 15.52
N VAL A 216 8.70 0.90 14.34
CA VAL A 216 9.98 1.37 13.78
C VAL A 216 10.65 2.39 14.70
N LEU A 217 9.90 3.38 15.19
CA LEU A 217 10.40 4.40 16.09
C LEU A 217 10.78 3.87 17.49
N ASN A 218 10.25 2.71 17.88
CA ASN A 218 10.58 2.05 19.15
C ASN A 218 11.86 1.21 19.08
N ARG A 219 12.65 1.30 18.01
CA ARG A 219 13.92 0.58 17.82
C ARG A 219 15.11 1.54 17.88
N PRO A 220 16.34 1.02 18.11
CA PRO A 220 17.53 1.85 18.03
C PRO A 220 17.61 2.62 16.68
N PRO A 221 18.13 3.82 16.63
CA PRO A 221 18.70 4.61 17.74
C PRO A 221 17.66 5.34 18.62
N TRP A 222 16.38 5.26 18.28
CA TRP A 222 15.29 6.00 18.92
C TRP A 222 14.71 5.30 20.15
N GLN A 223 15.18 4.09 20.47
CA GLN A 223 14.65 3.27 21.55
C GLN A 223 14.41 4.11 22.81
N ALA A 224 13.15 4.43 23.03
CA ALA A 224 12.75 5.36 24.05
C ALA A 224 12.77 4.68 25.43
N SER A 225 13.17 5.46 26.45
CA SER A 225 12.87 5.15 27.85
C SER A 225 11.37 5.28 28.18
N VAL A 226 10.54 5.63 27.19
CA VAL A 226 9.09 5.84 27.34
C VAL A 226 8.36 4.86 26.41
N PRO A 227 7.38 4.12 26.90
CA PRO A 227 6.63 3.17 26.08
C PRO A 227 5.78 3.92 25.03
N LEU A 228 6.19 3.83 23.76
CA LEU A 228 5.41 4.35 22.61
C LEU A 228 4.07 3.63 22.44
N GLU A 229 3.83 2.56 23.20
CA GLU A 229 2.55 1.84 23.18
C GLU A 229 1.36 2.76 23.50
N ARG A 230 1.51 3.68 24.48
CA ARG A 230 0.46 4.66 24.80
C ARG A 230 0.21 5.63 23.66
N VAL A 231 1.28 6.06 22.98
CA VAL A 231 1.17 6.92 21.79
C VAL A 231 0.47 6.16 20.67
N THR A 232 0.86 4.90 20.42
CA THR A 232 0.23 4.03 19.42
C THR A 232 -1.27 3.86 19.68
N GLN A 233 -1.65 3.53 20.91
CA GLN A 233 -3.05 3.34 21.29
C GLN A 233 -3.85 4.65 21.13
N ALA A 234 -3.28 5.80 21.55
CA ALA A 234 -3.89 7.10 21.37
C ALA A 234 -4.07 7.49 19.91
N TYR A 235 -3.07 7.19 19.05
CA TYR A 235 -3.15 7.40 17.61
C TYR A 235 -4.25 6.54 16.96
N VAL A 236 -4.29 5.25 17.27
CA VAL A 236 -5.34 4.35 16.77
C VAL A 236 -6.72 4.82 17.24
N GLY A 237 -6.80 5.30 18.48
CA GLY A 237 -8.02 5.92 19.02
C GLY A 237 -8.46 7.12 18.18
N ALA A 238 -7.55 8.06 17.90
CA ALA A 238 -7.83 9.27 17.12
C ALA A 238 -8.14 8.98 15.64
N LEU A 239 -7.52 7.96 15.05
CA LEU A 239 -7.87 7.50 13.71
C LEU A 239 -9.31 6.94 13.62
N ASN A 240 -9.83 6.37 14.70
CA ASN A 240 -11.21 5.88 14.77
C ASN A 240 -12.21 6.97 15.16
N ASP A 241 -11.81 7.83 16.09
CA ASP A 241 -12.61 8.93 16.60
C ASP A 241 -11.76 10.20 16.70
N PRO A 242 -11.84 11.08 15.67
CA PRO A 242 -11.08 12.33 15.64
C PRO A 242 -11.33 13.27 16.83
N SER A 243 -12.45 13.11 17.56
CA SER A 243 -12.72 13.92 18.77
C SER A 243 -11.70 13.66 19.89
N THR A 244 -10.97 12.54 19.83
CA THR A 244 -9.93 12.17 20.80
C THR A 244 -8.55 12.78 20.48
N LEU A 245 -8.42 13.58 19.43
CA LEU A 245 -7.17 14.27 19.05
C LEU A 245 -6.52 15.04 20.21
N PRO A 246 -7.26 15.83 21.06
CA PRO A 246 -6.64 16.53 22.19
C PRO A 246 -5.94 15.57 23.18
N LYS A 247 -6.52 14.38 23.39
CA LYS A 247 -5.91 13.36 24.25
C LYS A 247 -4.62 12.80 23.62
N LEU A 248 -4.60 12.57 22.30
CA LEU A 248 -3.39 12.15 21.59
C LEU A 248 -2.29 13.20 21.70
N GLU A 249 -2.59 14.48 21.49
CA GLU A 249 -1.62 15.58 21.61
C GLU A 249 -1.04 15.65 23.03
N GLN A 250 -1.86 15.46 24.07
CA GLN A 250 -1.41 15.38 25.46
C GLN A 250 -0.44 14.20 25.67
N VAL A 251 -0.75 13.03 25.13
CA VAL A 251 0.12 11.84 25.24
C VAL A 251 1.45 12.10 24.54
N ILE A 252 1.46 12.65 23.33
CA ILE A 252 2.68 13.00 22.59
C ILE A 252 3.52 14.03 23.36
N ALA A 253 2.89 15.01 24.01
CA ALA A 253 3.60 16.01 24.80
C ALA A 253 4.42 15.41 25.96
N THR A 254 4.08 14.20 26.43
CA THR A 254 4.86 13.50 27.47
C THR A 254 6.09 12.78 26.92
N VAL A 255 6.23 12.67 25.58
CA VAL A 255 7.37 12.01 24.94
C VAL A 255 8.57 12.96 24.92
N PRO A 256 9.78 12.51 25.35
CA PRO A 256 10.99 13.33 25.29
C PRO A 256 11.41 13.63 23.85
N GLN A 257 12.07 14.81 23.68
CA GLN A 257 12.81 15.07 22.46
C GLN A 257 14.15 14.28 22.48
N PRO A 258 14.68 13.90 21.31
CA PRO A 258 14.23 14.22 19.94
C PRO A 258 13.13 13.30 19.39
N LEU A 259 12.69 12.29 20.16
CA LEU A 259 11.71 11.31 19.66
C LEU A 259 10.37 11.97 19.29
N ARG A 260 9.94 12.99 20.06
CA ARG A 260 8.72 13.74 19.75
C ARG A 260 8.73 14.37 18.36
N ASP A 261 9.89 14.82 17.91
CA ASP A 261 10.03 15.53 16.63
C ASP A 261 9.93 14.60 15.41
N VAL A 262 10.10 13.28 15.61
CA VAL A 262 9.96 12.28 14.56
C VAL A 262 8.60 11.56 14.58
N ILE A 263 7.79 11.76 15.61
CA ILE A 263 6.41 11.26 15.63
C ILE A 263 5.60 12.05 14.58
N PRO A 264 4.86 11.36 13.66
CA PRO A 264 4.05 12.05 12.68
C PRO A 264 3.06 13.04 13.31
N ASN A 265 2.85 14.18 12.66
CA ASN A 265 1.92 15.20 13.16
C ASN A 265 0.47 14.66 13.15
N PRO A 266 -0.21 14.57 14.31
CA PRO A 266 -1.54 13.96 14.39
C PRO A 266 -2.59 14.66 13.53
N LYS A 267 -2.60 15.99 13.53
CA LYS A 267 -3.56 16.76 12.74
C LYS A 267 -3.43 16.44 11.27
N HIS A 268 -2.20 16.48 10.77
CA HIS A 268 -1.93 16.19 9.37
C HIS A 268 -2.37 14.77 8.97
N VAL A 269 -2.04 13.77 9.78
CA VAL A 269 -2.43 12.37 9.50
C VAL A 269 -3.96 12.20 9.49
N LEU A 270 -4.66 12.84 10.42
CA LEU A 270 -6.13 12.76 10.49
C LEU A 270 -6.80 13.51 9.32
N GLU A 271 -6.28 14.67 8.92
CA GLU A 271 -6.73 15.42 7.76
C GLU A 271 -6.55 14.58 6.48
N GLU A 272 -5.36 14.00 6.29
CA GLU A 272 -5.08 13.13 5.14
C GLU A 272 -6.02 11.92 5.07
N LYS A 273 -6.29 11.27 6.20
CA LYS A 273 -7.25 10.17 6.27
C LYS A 273 -8.65 10.64 5.92
N LYS A 274 -9.08 11.78 6.44
CA LYS A 274 -10.41 12.35 6.18
C LYS A 274 -10.58 12.66 4.71
N ASP A 275 -9.66 13.42 4.12
CA ASP A 275 -9.69 13.81 2.71
C ASP A 275 -9.71 12.58 1.80
N TRP A 276 -8.92 11.57 2.14
CA TRP A 276 -8.93 10.30 1.43
C TRP A 276 -10.28 9.59 1.52
N THR A 277 -10.87 9.54 2.70
CA THR A 277 -12.17 8.88 2.92
C THR A 277 -13.26 9.53 2.09
N GLU A 278 -13.26 10.86 2.01
CA GLU A 278 -14.19 11.64 1.18
C GLU A 278 -14.01 11.35 -0.31
N LYS A 279 -12.77 11.35 -0.82
CA LYS A 279 -12.45 11.00 -2.21
C LYS A 279 -12.88 9.57 -2.59
N LEU A 280 -12.67 8.63 -1.68
CA LEU A 280 -13.07 7.23 -1.89
C LEU A 280 -14.61 7.09 -1.96
N GLN A 281 -15.34 7.79 -1.08
CA GLN A 281 -16.81 7.80 -1.09
C GLN A 281 -17.36 8.47 -2.35
N GLU A 282 -16.78 9.58 -2.75
CA GLU A 282 -17.12 10.27 -4.01
C GLU A 282 -16.94 9.33 -5.22
N MET A 283 -15.79 8.66 -5.32
CA MET A 283 -15.54 7.72 -6.43
C MET A 283 -16.51 6.55 -6.43
N ARG A 284 -16.79 5.97 -5.26
CA ARG A 284 -17.81 4.91 -5.12
C ARG A 284 -19.20 5.37 -5.56
N SER A 285 -19.55 6.62 -5.28
CA SER A 285 -20.83 7.21 -5.71
C SER A 285 -20.89 7.41 -7.22
N LYS A 286 -19.81 7.92 -7.84
CA LYS A 286 -19.74 8.15 -9.30
C LYS A 286 -19.82 6.87 -10.13
N LEU A 287 -19.43 5.73 -9.59
CA LEU A 287 -19.49 4.44 -10.27
C LEU A 287 -20.85 3.73 -10.16
N ARG A 288 -21.73 4.18 -9.26
CA ARG A 288 -23.10 3.67 -9.13
C ARG A 288 -23.99 4.19 -10.27
#